data_48a23a412cf658e12d23de3a44f328d1
#
_entry.id   48a23a412cf658e12d23de3a44f328d1
#
_cell.length_a   1.000
_cell.length_b   1.000
_cell.length_c   1.000
_cell.angle_alpha   90.00
_cell.angle_beta   90.00
_cell.angle_gamma   90.00
#
_symmetry.space_group_name_H-M   'P 1'
#
loop_
_entity.id
_entity.type
_entity.pdbx_description
1 polymer ?
#
loop_
_entity_poly.entity_id
_entity_poly.type
_entity_poly.pdbx_seq_one_letter_code
_entity_poly.pdbx_strand_id
1 'polypeptide(L)'
;FDIFLSADVATPQKLEAEGKGSGRFTYAIGQLGLWKKGGPAPDEASLRSWKGALAIANPKTAPYGTAAMATLTHLKIDPRQYRLLTGTNISQTWQFVDTGNAELGFVAWANLVEAGKTGEAWAVPASFYPPIEQQGLVLKKGEAVDALVAWLKGPGQSTIKAAGYALPQ
;
A
#
# COMPACT_ATOMS: atom_id res chain seq x y z
N PHE A 1 6.64 -14.71 -19.29
CA PHE A 1 7.14 -13.88 -18.18
C PHE A 1 8.14 -14.71 -17.38
N ASP A 2 9.21 -14.08 -16.91
CA ASP A 2 10.32 -14.75 -16.23
C ASP A 2 10.31 -14.45 -14.72
N ILE A 3 9.72 -13.35 -14.32
CA ILE A 3 9.50 -12.95 -12.92
C ILE A 3 8.11 -12.37 -12.74
N PHE A 4 7.49 -12.63 -11.59
CA PHE A 4 6.23 -12.05 -11.19
C PHE A 4 6.45 -11.17 -9.96
N LEU A 5 6.07 -9.89 -10.03
CA LEU A 5 6.08 -8.96 -8.91
C LEU A 5 4.64 -8.64 -8.50
N SER A 6 4.33 -8.83 -7.23
CA SER A 6 2.99 -8.64 -6.66
C SER A 6 2.98 -7.60 -5.55
N ALA A 7 1.85 -6.92 -5.41
CA ALA A 7 1.60 -6.02 -4.30
C ALA A 7 1.08 -6.74 -3.04
N ASP A 8 1.09 -8.08 -3.02
CA ASP A 8 0.66 -8.92 -1.91
C ASP A 8 1.58 -10.14 -1.72
N VAL A 9 1.37 -10.87 -0.65
CA VAL A 9 2.06 -12.13 -0.30
C VAL A 9 1.31 -13.35 -0.83
N ALA A 10 -0.01 -13.30 -0.83
CA ALA A 10 -0.86 -14.47 -1.06
C ALA A 10 -0.74 -15.00 -2.49
N THR A 11 -0.67 -14.12 -3.48
CA THR A 11 -0.57 -14.51 -4.89
C THR A 11 0.74 -15.19 -5.22
N PRO A 12 1.93 -14.64 -4.89
CA PRO A 12 3.20 -15.34 -5.07
C PRO A 12 3.27 -16.66 -4.30
N GLN A 13 2.76 -16.70 -3.07
CA GLN A 13 2.73 -17.92 -2.26
C GLN A 13 1.90 -19.02 -2.90
N LYS A 14 0.73 -18.69 -3.43
CA LYS A 14 -0.13 -19.63 -4.16
C LYS A 14 0.54 -20.16 -5.41
N LEU A 15 1.13 -19.29 -6.22
CA LEU A 15 1.83 -19.68 -7.46
C LEU A 15 3.03 -20.60 -7.15
N GLU A 16 3.77 -20.32 -6.09
CA GLU A 16 4.89 -21.16 -5.64
C GLU A 16 4.40 -22.55 -5.19
N ALA A 17 3.31 -22.61 -4.41
CA ALA A 17 2.69 -23.86 -3.99
C ALA A 17 2.14 -24.69 -5.16
N GLU A 18 1.70 -24.04 -6.24
CA GLU A 18 1.26 -24.69 -7.48
C GLU A 18 2.44 -25.09 -8.40
N GLY A 19 3.69 -24.89 -7.97
CA GLY A 19 4.88 -25.21 -8.76
C GLY A 19 5.11 -24.31 -9.98
N LYS A 20 4.46 -23.14 -10.04
CA LYS A 20 4.56 -22.19 -11.17
C LYS A 20 5.77 -21.26 -11.08
N GLY A 21 6.53 -21.34 -10.02
CA GLY A 21 7.74 -20.58 -9.77
C GLY A 21 8.41 -21.00 -8.48
N SER A 22 9.52 -20.36 -8.12
CA SER A 22 10.29 -20.64 -6.90
C SER A 22 11.06 -19.42 -6.43
N GLY A 23 11.62 -19.49 -5.22
CA GLY A 23 12.50 -18.43 -4.72
C GLY A 23 11.78 -17.12 -4.45
N ARG A 24 10.61 -17.18 -3.85
CA ARG A 24 9.82 -16.03 -3.42
C ARG A 24 10.62 -15.11 -2.49
N PHE A 25 10.47 -13.80 -2.66
CA PHE A 25 11.17 -12.81 -1.86
C PHE A 25 10.34 -11.53 -1.69
N THR A 26 10.49 -10.85 -0.56
CA THR A 26 9.92 -9.53 -0.33
C THR A 26 10.90 -8.49 -0.88
N TYR A 27 10.43 -7.60 -1.78
CA TYR A 27 11.26 -6.55 -2.38
C TYR A 27 10.94 -5.16 -1.85
N ALA A 28 9.72 -4.93 -1.33
CA ALA A 28 9.26 -3.65 -0.81
C ALA A 28 8.19 -3.85 0.27
N ILE A 29 8.08 -2.87 1.16
CA ILE A 29 6.99 -2.77 2.14
C ILE A 29 6.19 -1.50 1.82
N GLY A 30 4.92 -1.66 1.46
CA GLY A 30 4.03 -0.54 1.22
C GLY A 30 3.80 0.28 2.48
N GLN A 31 3.65 1.59 2.31
CA GLN A 31 3.33 2.51 3.39
C GLN A 31 1.96 3.13 3.17
N LEU A 32 1.19 3.28 4.24
CA LEU A 32 -0.15 3.84 4.22
C LEU A 32 -0.10 5.34 4.49
N GLY A 33 -0.78 6.13 3.66
CA GLY A 33 -1.01 7.55 3.87
C GLY A 33 -2.49 7.84 4.06
N LEU A 34 -2.82 8.80 4.92
CA LEU A 34 -4.15 9.41 4.97
C LEU A 34 -4.07 10.74 4.25
N TRP A 35 -4.82 10.88 3.15
CA TRP A 35 -4.74 12.02 2.24
C TRP A 35 -6.04 12.81 2.18
N LYS A 36 -5.89 14.15 2.14
CA LYS A 36 -6.95 15.12 1.91
C LYS A 36 -6.50 16.07 0.80
N LYS A 37 -7.09 15.95 -0.38
CA LYS A 37 -6.68 16.75 -1.55
C LYS A 37 -6.86 18.25 -1.30
N GLY A 38 -5.82 19.03 -1.61
CA GLY A 38 -5.86 20.50 -1.60
C GLY A 38 -6.02 21.13 -0.22
N GLY A 39 -5.77 20.39 0.85
CA GLY A 39 -5.86 20.87 2.21
C GLY A 39 -4.56 20.68 3.00
N PRO A 40 -4.51 21.14 4.25
CA PRO A 40 -3.43 20.77 5.14
C PRO A 40 -3.44 19.25 5.37
N ALA A 41 -2.25 18.68 5.62
CA ALA A 41 -2.13 17.29 5.95
C ALA A 41 -3.06 16.93 7.13
N PRO A 42 -3.93 15.91 7.00
CA PRO A 42 -4.69 15.42 8.12
C PRO A 42 -3.77 14.77 9.16
N ASP A 43 -4.31 14.50 10.32
CA ASP A 43 -3.65 13.80 11.42
C ASP A 43 -4.63 12.80 12.08
N GLU A 44 -4.21 12.17 13.16
CA GLU A 44 -5.07 11.28 13.94
C GLU A 44 -6.31 12.01 14.48
N ALA A 45 -6.16 13.25 14.96
CA ALA A 45 -7.29 14.04 15.49
C ALA A 45 -8.31 14.38 14.40
N SER A 46 -7.82 14.73 13.21
CA SER A 46 -8.63 14.94 12.02
C SER A 46 -9.43 13.69 11.67
N LEU A 47 -8.78 12.51 11.66
CA LEU A 47 -9.44 11.24 11.39
C LEU A 47 -10.51 10.91 12.44
N ARG A 48 -10.24 11.11 13.72
CA ARG A 48 -11.18 10.86 14.82
C ARG A 48 -12.44 11.74 14.75
N SER A 49 -12.28 13.01 14.40
CA SER A 49 -13.36 13.97 14.34
C SER A 49 -14.14 13.94 13.02
N TRP A 50 -13.58 13.31 11.97
CA TRP A 50 -14.18 13.28 10.63
C TRP A 50 -15.51 12.53 10.61
N LYS A 51 -16.51 13.09 9.92
CA LYS A 51 -17.85 12.49 9.76
C LYS A 51 -18.30 12.38 8.30
N GLY A 52 -17.44 12.79 7.38
CA GLY A 52 -17.70 12.77 5.94
C GLY A 52 -17.40 11.45 5.26
N ALA A 53 -17.19 11.52 3.94
CA ALA A 53 -16.75 10.37 3.16
C ALA A 53 -15.29 10.05 3.47
N LEU A 54 -15.03 8.75 3.69
CA LEU A 54 -13.69 8.18 3.84
C LEU A 54 -13.50 7.09 2.79
N ALA A 55 -12.54 7.26 1.90
CA ALA A 55 -12.17 6.27 0.91
C ALA A 55 -11.21 5.24 1.50
N ILE A 56 -11.49 3.95 1.28
CA ILE A 56 -10.59 2.83 1.61
C ILE A 56 -10.56 1.85 0.44
N ALA A 57 -9.48 1.10 0.28
CA ALA A 57 -9.50 -0.08 -0.59
C ALA A 57 -10.30 -1.22 0.06
N ASN A 58 -10.78 -2.16 -0.73
CA ASN A 58 -11.56 -3.28 -0.21
C ASN A 58 -10.71 -4.15 0.75
N PRO A 59 -11.04 -4.21 2.05
CA PRO A 59 -10.23 -4.92 3.03
C PRO A 59 -10.22 -6.44 2.86
N LYS A 60 -11.16 -6.99 2.05
CA LYS A 60 -11.22 -8.43 1.75
C LYS A 60 -10.25 -8.85 0.65
N THR A 61 -9.83 -7.92 -0.21
CA THR A 61 -9.08 -8.24 -1.43
C THR A 61 -7.82 -7.40 -1.63
N ALA A 62 -7.67 -6.30 -0.88
CA ALA A 62 -6.57 -5.38 -1.03
C ALA A 62 -5.80 -5.18 0.28
N PRO A 63 -4.47 -5.41 0.31
CA PRO A 63 -3.65 -5.25 1.53
C PRO A 63 -3.75 -3.86 2.15
N TYR A 64 -3.81 -2.81 1.34
CA TYR A 64 -4.02 -1.44 1.82
C TYR A 64 -5.38 -1.22 2.50
N GLY A 65 -6.41 -1.94 2.08
CA GLY A 65 -7.72 -1.93 2.74
C GLY A 65 -7.67 -2.60 4.11
N THR A 66 -6.98 -3.74 4.21
CA THR A 66 -6.71 -4.42 5.48
C THR A 66 -5.93 -3.49 6.43
N ALA A 67 -4.90 -2.80 5.93
CA ALA A 67 -4.10 -1.85 6.70
C ALA A 67 -4.94 -0.64 7.18
N ALA A 68 -5.82 -0.09 6.34
CA ALA A 68 -6.74 0.98 6.71
C ALA A 68 -7.67 0.56 7.85
N MET A 69 -8.30 -0.61 7.75
CA MET A 69 -9.17 -1.13 8.80
C MET A 69 -8.40 -1.45 10.09
N ALA A 70 -7.19 -1.99 10.00
CA ALA A 70 -6.31 -2.22 11.15
C ALA A 70 -5.95 -0.89 11.85
N THR A 71 -5.66 0.16 11.08
CA THR A 71 -5.40 1.51 11.61
C THR A 71 -6.62 2.03 12.39
N LEU A 72 -7.84 1.94 11.83
CA LEU A 72 -9.05 2.34 12.54
C LEU A 72 -9.25 1.54 13.83
N THR A 73 -9.00 0.24 13.78
CA THR A 73 -9.08 -0.65 14.96
C THR A 73 -8.04 -0.27 16.01
N HIS A 74 -6.78 -0.04 15.61
CA HIS A 74 -5.70 0.39 16.52
C HIS A 74 -6.07 1.69 17.25
N LEU A 75 -6.64 2.64 16.52
CA LEU A 75 -7.10 3.92 17.05
C LEU A 75 -8.44 3.83 17.80
N LYS A 76 -9.06 2.65 17.88
CA LYS A 76 -10.40 2.44 18.47
C LYS A 76 -11.47 3.35 17.86
N ILE A 77 -11.41 3.52 16.54
CA ILE A 77 -12.36 4.30 15.77
C ILE A 77 -13.38 3.36 15.13
N ASP A 78 -14.67 3.60 15.35
CA ASP A 78 -15.73 2.85 14.69
C ASP A 78 -15.86 3.29 13.23
N PRO A 79 -15.62 2.42 12.24
CA PRO A 79 -15.72 2.78 10.83
C PRO A 79 -17.14 3.22 10.41
N ARG A 80 -18.18 2.86 11.19
CA ARG A 80 -19.57 3.27 10.93
C ARG A 80 -19.79 4.77 11.11
N GLN A 81 -18.86 5.50 11.73
CA GLN A 81 -18.94 6.96 11.81
C GLN A 81 -18.73 7.66 10.48
N TYR A 82 -18.19 6.95 9.48
CA TYR A 82 -17.90 7.48 8.15
C TYR A 82 -18.89 6.98 7.10
N ARG A 83 -19.08 7.74 6.04
CA ARG A 83 -19.59 7.23 4.78
C ARG A 83 -18.43 6.57 4.03
N LEU A 84 -18.25 5.26 4.21
CA LEU A 84 -17.16 4.53 3.56
C LEU A 84 -17.39 4.42 2.05
N LEU A 85 -16.40 4.85 1.26
CA LEU A 85 -16.28 4.59 -0.17
C LEU A 85 -15.22 3.53 -0.38
N THR A 86 -15.65 2.33 -0.75
CA THR A 86 -14.75 1.18 -0.90
C THR A 86 -14.34 0.99 -2.34
N GLY A 87 -13.07 1.24 -2.65
CA GLY A 87 -12.48 0.96 -3.95
C GLY A 87 -12.12 -0.52 -4.10
N THR A 88 -12.20 -1.06 -5.30
CA THR A 88 -11.79 -2.45 -5.60
C THR A 88 -10.29 -2.67 -5.37
N ASN A 89 -9.49 -1.62 -5.50
CA ASN A 89 -8.05 -1.58 -5.28
C ASN A 89 -7.60 -0.20 -4.80
N ILE A 90 -6.31 -0.06 -4.51
CA ILE A 90 -5.75 1.19 -3.99
C ILE A 90 -5.78 2.34 -5.01
N SER A 91 -5.69 2.04 -6.30
CA SER A 91 -5.76 3.05 -7.36
C SER A 91 -7.16 3.66 -7.48
N GLN A 92 -8.22 2.86 -7.34
CA GLN A 92 -9.58 3.38 -7.31
C GLN A 92 -9.84 4.21 -6.04
N THR A 93 -9.24 3.81 -4.92
CA THR A 93 -9.32 4.60 -3.68
C THR A 93 -8.68 5.98 -3.85
N TRP A 94 -7.51 6.04 -4.50
CA TRP A 94 -6.88 7.29 -4.91
C TRP A 94 -7.83 8.16 -5.74
N GLN A 95 -8.46 7.58 -6.78
CA GLN A 95 -9.39 8.28 -7.64
C GLN A 95 -10.57 8.89 -6.88
N PHE A 96 -11.12 8.22 -5.87
CA PHE A 96 -12.20 8.77 -5.07
C PHE A 96 -11.81 10.07 -4.36
N VAL A 97 -10.59 10.18 -3.87
CA VAL A 97 -10.10 11.41 -3.25
C VAL A 97 -9.74 12.44 -4.32
N ASP A 98 -9.05 12.03 -5.38
CA ASP A 98 -8.58 12.93 -6.43
C ASP A 98 -9.74 13.61 -7.19
N THR A 99 -10.85 12.90 -7.40
CA THR A 99 -12.04 13.43 -8.04
C THR A 99 -13.02 14.14 -7.09
N GLY A 100 -12.74 14.14 -5.77
CA GLY A 100 -13.59 14.77 -4.76
C GLY A 100 -14.83 13.96 -4.36
N ASN A 101 -14.93 12.66 -4.78
CA ASN A 101 -15.99 11.76 -4.32
C ASN A 101 -15.86 11.42 -2.83
N ALA A 102 -14.63 11.40 -2.33
CA ALA A 102 -14.29 11.38 -0.91
C ALA A 102 -13.38 12.55 -0.58
N GLU A 103 -13.58 13.20 0.54
CA GLU A 103 -12.73 14.30 0.98
C GLU A 103 -11.47 13.77 1.69
N LEU A 104 -11.53 12.56 2.19
CA LEU A 104 -10.44 11.90 2.94
C LEU A 104 -10.29 10.46 2.47
N GLY A 105 -9.09 9.94 2.40
CA GLY A 105 -8.88 8.55 2.01
C GLY A 105 -7.54 7.97 2.43
N PHE A 106 -7.54 6.67 2.69
CA PHE A 106 -6.33 5.91 2.89
C PHE A 106 -5.77 5.46 1.54
N VAL A 107 -4.57 5.93 1.22
CA VAL A 107 -3.90 5.72 -0.07
C VAL A 107 -2.50 5.15 0.10
N ALA A 108 -1.88 4.66 -0.98
CA ALA A 108 -0.49 4.27 -0.94
C ALA A 108 0.41 5.50 -0.86
N TRP A 109 1.36 5.50 0.08
CA TRP A 109 2.32 6.60 0.24
C TRP A 109 3.16 6.82 -1.03
N ALA A 110 3.48 5.74 -1.75
CA ALA A 110 4.20 5.81 -3.01
C ALA A 110 3.48 6.66 -4.06
N ASN A 111 2.15 6.58 -4.14
CA ASN A 111 1.37 7.43 -5.06
C ASN A 111 1.44 8.92 -4.68
N LEU A 112 1.50 9.22 -3.37
CA LEU A 112 1.68 10.59 -2.87
C LEU A 112 3.07 11.14 -3.22
N VAL A 113 4.10 10.30 -3.11
CA VAL A 113 5.48 10.66 -3.51
C VAL A 113 5.53 10.95 -5.00
N GLU A 114 4.99 10.04 -5.83
CA GLU A 114 4.96 10.19 -7.29
C GLU A 114 4.20 11.46 -7.72
N ALA A 115 3.09 11.76 -7.07
CA ALA A 115 2.26 12.93 -7.37
C ALA A 115 2.76 14.24 -6.73
N GLY A 116 3.82 14.20 -5.91
CA GLY A 116 4.31 15.39 -5.17
C GLY A 116 3.34 15.90 -4.10
N LYS A 117 2.50 15.03 -3.52
CA LYS A 117 1.40 15.37 -2.61
C LYS A 117 1.63 14.95 -1.15
N THR A 118 2.84 14.64 -0.78
CA THR A 118 3.16 14.21 0.59
C THR A 118 2.85 15.29 1.64
N GLY A 119 2.89 16.58 1.27
CA GLY A 119 2.51 17.68 2.16
C GLY A 119 1.00 17.80 2.43
N GLU A 120 0.16 17.08 1.67
CA GLU A 120 -1.29 17.02 1.84
C GLU A 120 -1.74 15.76 2.61
N ALA A 121 -0.81 14.97 3.14
CA ALA A 121 -1.10 13.67 3.71
C ALA A 121 -0.35 13.40 5.02
N TRP A 122 -0.95 12.58 5.85
CA TRP A 122 -0.32 12.02 7.05
C TRP A 122 0.23 10.63 6.76
N ALA A 123 1.53 10.44 6.96
CA ALA A 123 2.14 9.11 6.94
C ALA A 123 1.66 8.33 8.17
N VAL A 124 0.79 7.35 7.96
CA VAL A 124 0.26 6.54 9.06
C VAL A 124 1.39 5.71 9.67
N PRO A 125 1.60 5.73 11.00
CA PRO A 125 2.63 4.93 11.63
C PRO A 125 2.54 3.44 11.29
N ALA A 126 3.66 2.84 10.89
CA ALA A 126 3.70 1.42 10.50
C ALA A 126 3.30 0.45 11.63
N SER A 127 3.36 0.90 12.89
CA SER A 127 2.89 0.13 14.05
C SER A 127 1.36 0.01 14.16
N PHE A 128 0.59 0.75 13.35
CA PHE A 128 -0.88 0.74 13.42
C PHE A 128 -1.50 -0.35 12.55
N TYR A 129 -0.73 -0.98 11.66
CA TYR A 129 -1.23 -1.97 10.71
C TYR A 129 -0.20 -3.05 10.42
N PRO A 130 -0.63 -4.24 9.95
CA PRO A 130 0.30 -5.28 9.51
C PRO A 130 1.15 -4.81 8.32
N PRO A 131 2.40 -5.27 8.18
CA PRO A 131 3.24 -4.93 7.04
C PRO A 131 2.55 -5.20 5.70
N ILE A 132 2.60 -4.23 4.79
CA ILE A 132 2.08 -4.37 3.43
C ILE A 132 3.22 -4.89 2.54
N GLU A 133 3.54 -6.18 2.71
CA GLU A 133 4.64 -6.79 1.97
C GLU A 133 4.30 -6.93 0.49
N GLN A 134 5.28 -6.56 -0.35
CA GLN A 134 5.24 -6.77 -1.79
C GLN A 134 6.28 -7.82 -2.16
N GLN A 135 5.83 -8.89 -2.81
CA GLN A 135 6.67 -10.06 -3.05
C GLN A 135 6.87 -10.35 -4.53
N GLY A 136 8.09 -10.79 -4.84
CA GLY A 136 8.46 -11.32 -6.13
C GLY A 136 8.54 -12.85 -6.10
N LEU A 137 8.28 -13.47 -7.26
CA LEU A 137 8.44 -14.90 -7.50
C LEU A 137 9.17 -15.09 -8.83
N VAL A 138 10.22 -15.91 -8.83
CA VAL A 138 10.92 -16.30 -10.06
C VAL A 138 10.11 -17.39 -10.74
N LEU A 139 9.61 -17.11 -11.94
CA LEU A 139 8.84 -18.07 -12.76
C LEU A 139 9.77 -18.87 -13.66
N LYS A 140 10.86 -18.25 -14.15
CA LYS A 140 11.83 -18.89 -15.02
C LYS A 140 13.23 -18.43 -14.65
N LYS A 141 14.13 -19.37 -14.42
CA LYS A 141 15.52 -19.06 -14.09
C LYS A 141 16.27 -18.49 -15.30
N GLY A 142 17.20 -17.58 -15.04
CA GLY A 142 18.06 -16.99 -16.05
C GLY A 142 18.91 -15.87 -15.49
N GLU A 143 20.04 -15.61 -16.10
CA GLU A 143 21.03 -14.62 -15.65
C GLU A 143 20.40 -13.22 -15.47
N ALA A 144 19.56 -12.77 -16.40
CA ALA A 144 18.87 -11.48 -16.32
C ALA A 144 17.90 -11.42 -15.13
N VAL A 145 17.22 -12.53 -14.81
CA VAL A 145 16.31 -12.63 -13.65
C VAL A 145 17.10 -12.57 -12.35
N ASP A 146 18.19 -13.33 -12.27
CA ASP A 146 19.07 -13.35 -11.11
C ASP A 146 19.69 -11.96 -10.85
N ALA A 147 20.10 -11.26 -11.93
CA ALA A 147 20.61 -9.90 -11.85
C ALA A 147 19.51 -8.92 -11.35
N LEU A 148 18.27 -9.03 -11.83
CA LEU A 148 17.17 -8.20 -11.37
C LEU A 148 16.83 -8.46 -9.90
N VAL A 149 16.77 -9.72 -9.48
CA VAL A 149 16.52 -10.09 -8.08
C VAL A 149 17.62 -9.56 -7.17
N ALA A 150 18.89 -9.70 -7.58
CA ALA A 150 20.04 -9.16 -6.84
C ALA A 150 19.97 -7.64 -6.74
N TRP A 151 19.58 -6.95 -7.82
CA TRP A 151 19.40 -5.50 -7.82
C TRP A 151 18.28 -5.07 -6.87
N LEU A 152 17.10 -5.72 -6.92
CA LEU A 152 15.98 -5.42 -6.03
C LEU A 152 16.31 -5.61 -4.55
N LYS A 153 17.15 -6.60 -4.22
CA LYS A 153 17.60 -6.89 -2.86
C LYS A 153 18.82 -6.09 -2.41
N GLY A 154 19.46 -5.39 -3.31
CA GLY A 154 20.71 -4.66 -3.09
C GLY A 154 20.64 -3.20 -3.56
N PRO A 155 21.31 -2.82 -4.67
CA PRO A 155 21.41 -1.41 -5.08
C PRO A 155 20.06 -0.74 -5.35
N GLY A 156 19.07 -1.48 -5.84
CA GLY A 156 17.72 -0.99 -6.13
C GLY A 156 16.92 -0.55 -4.90
N GLN A 157 17.33 -0.96 -3.70
CA GLN A 157 16.63 -0.57 -2.46
C GLN A 157 16.58 0.95 -2.26
N SER A 158 17.61 1.69 -2.66
CA SER A 158 17.62 3.15 -2.60
C SER A 158 16.52 3.75 -3.49
N THR A 159 16.32 3.21 -4.68
CA THR A 159 15.27 3.62 -5.61
C THR A 159 13.88 3.27 -5.05
N ILE A 160 13.71 2.06 -4.51
CA ILE A 160 12.47 1.62 -3.87
C ILE A 160 12.10 2.55 -2.70
N LYS A 161 13.07 2.89 -1.86
CA LYS A 161 12.86 3.82 -0.74
C LYS A 161 12.50 5.22 -1.22
N ALA A 162 13.20 5.73 -2.25
CA ALA A 162 12.92 7.04 -2.84
C ALA A 162 11.51 7.11 -3.46
N ALA A 163 10.99 6.00 -3.96
CA ALA A 163 9.62 5.88 -4.47
C ALA A 163 8.54 5.78 -3.37
N GLY A 164 8.90 5.90 -2.09
CA GLY A 164 7.94 5.97 -0.99
C GLY A 164 7.57 4.62 -0.37
N TYR A 165 8.39 3.60 -0.56
CA TYR A 165 8.27 2.31 0.13
C TYR A 165 9.23 2.22 1.31
N ALA A 166 8.89 1.39 2.30
CA ALA A 166 9.86 0.91 3.27
C ALA A 166 10.58 -0.34 2.73
N LEU A 167 11.71 -0.67 3.32
CA LEU A 167 12.52 -1.82 2.92
C LEU A 167 12.25 -3.01 3.83
N PRO A 168 12.34 -4.25 3.31
CA PRO A 168 12.35 -5.45 4.14
C PRO A 168 13.50 -5.41 5.14
N GLN A 169 13.25 -5.91 6.36
CA GLN A 169 14.29 -6.11 7.38
C GLN A 169 15.03 -7.43 7.17
#